data_afc1c4bba30cf8c0a41fd4a392a160f2
#
_entry.id   afc1c4bba30cf8c0a41fd4a392a160f2
#
_cell.length_a   1.000
_cell.length_b   1.000
_cell.length_c   1.000
_cell.angle_alpha   90.00
_cell.angle_beta   90.00
_cell.angle_gamma   90.00
#
_symmetry.space_group_name_H-M   'P 1'
#
loop_
_entity.id
_entity.type
_entity.pdbx_description
1 polymer ?
#
loop_
_entity_poly.entity_id
_entity_poly.type
_entity_poly.pdbx_seq_one_letter_code
_entity_poly.pdbx_strand_id
1 'polypeptide(L)'
;MTANYKRLDKDQAAVLLVDHQAGLLSLVRDIDPDRFKNNVLALGDLAKYFNLPTILTTSFENGPNGPLVPELKAQFPDAPFIPRPGQINAWDNDDFVKAVKATGRKQLIIAGVVTEVCVAFPALSALNEGFEVFVVTDAPAPSMS
;
A
#
# COMPACT_ATOMS: atom_id res chain seq x y z
N MET A 1 -3.79 27.48 -18.84
CA MET A 1 -3.22 26.88 -17.63
C MET A 1 -2.96 25.39 -17.88
N THR A 2 -1.72 25.03 -17.79
CA THR A 2 -1.38 23.61 -17.91
C THR A 2 -1.63 22.93 -16.58
N ALA A 3 -2.35 21.81 -16.61
CA ALA A 3 -2.50 20.99 -15.44
C ALA A 3 -1.11 20.52 -14.96
N ASN A 4 -0.85 20.62 -13.67
CA ASN A 4 0.37 20.08 -13.07
C ASN A 4 0.25 18.56 -13.04
N TYR A 5 0.52 17.97 -14.18
CA TYR A 5 0.47 16.54 -14.33
C TYR A 5 1.85 15.98 -14.10
N LYS A 6 1.99 15.16 -13.06
CA LYS A 6 3.24 14.48 -12.76
C LYS A 6 3.15 13.02 -13.19
N ARG A 7 4.09 12.60 -13.99
CA ARG A 7 4.18 11.21 -14.41
C ARG A 7 4.88 10.37 -13.37
N LEU A 8 4.40 9.16 -13.23
CA LEU A 8 5.08 8.15 -12.45
C LEU A 8 6.38 7.76 -13.16
N ASP A 9 7.49 7.83 -12.42
CA ASP A 9 8.81 7.50 -12.92
C ASP A 9 9.30 6.24 -12.21
N LYS A 10 9.53 5.17 -12.96
CA LYS A 10 9.99 3.91 -12.40
C LYS A 10 11.31 4.01 -11.63
N ASP A 11 12.13 5.02 -11.95
CA ASP A 11 13.41 5.23 -11.29
C ASP A 11 13.26 6.08 -10.01
N GLN A 12 12.09 6.64 -9.77
CA GLN A 12 11.79 7.47 -8.59
C GLN A 12 10.68 6.91 -7.72
N ALA A 13 10.10 5.78 -8.09
CA ALA A 13 8.93 5.24 -7.42
C ALA A 13 9.28 4.09 -6.47
N ALA A 14 8.56 4.05 -5.35
CA ALA A 14 8.52 2.91 -4.44
C ALA A 14 7.06 2.52 -4.20
N VAL A 15 6.82 1.27 -3.87
CA VAL A 15 5.48 0.74 -3.63
C VAL A 15 5.30 0.45 -2.15
N LEU A 16 4.23 0.96 -1.58
CA LEU A 16 3.85 0.71 -0.19
C LEU A 16 2.56 -0.10 -0.17
N LEU A 17 2.64 -1.32 0.37
CA LEU A 17 1.50 -2.22 0.48
C LEU A 17 1.05 -2.26 1.94
N VAL A 18 -0.09 -1.63 2.20
CA VAL A 18 -0.54 -1.31 3.56
C VAL A 18 -1.73 -2.17 3.96
N ASP A 19 -1.55 -2.98 4.98
CA ASP A 19 -2.62 -3.70 5.68
C ASP A 19 -3.41 -4.69 4.81
N HIS A 20 -2.74 -5.36 3.87
CA HIS A 20 -3.33 -6.44 3.09
C HIS A 20 -3.38 -7.71 3.94
N GLN A 21 -4.30 -7.72 4.91
CA GLN A 21 -4.41 -8.76 5.92
C GLN A 21 -5.68 -9.58 5.73
N ALA A 22 -5.60 -10.86 6.03
CA ALA A 22 -6.68 -11.80 5.76
C ALA A 22 -8.02 -11.40 6.43
N GLY A 23 -7.96 -10.94 7.67
CA GLY A 23 -9.16 -10.50 8.39
C GLY A 23 -9.77 -9.23 7.82
N LEU A 24 -8.92 -8.28 7.41
CA LEU A 24 -9.41 -7.04 6.81
C LEU A 24 -10.00 -7.28 5.42
N LEU A 25 -9.40 -8.17 4.64
CA LEU A 25 -9.93 -8.52 3.33
C LEU A 25 -11.32 -9.14 3.42
N SER A 26 -11.58 -9.89 4.49
CA SER A 26 -12.89 -10.51 4.68
C SER A 26 -14.00 -9.49 4.94
N LEU A 27 -13.64 -8.26 5.32
CA LEU A 27 -14.59 -7.18 5.57
C LEU A 27 -14.90 -6.34 4.33
N VAL A 28 -14.14 -6.53 3.25
CA VAL A 28 -14.38 -5.80 2.01
C VAL A 28 -15.65 -6.33 1.37
N ARG A 29 -16.64 -5.45 1.17
CA ARG A 29 -17.95 -5.84 0.65
C ARG A 29 -18.25 -5.28 -0.73
N ASP A 30 -17.53 -4.23 -1.13
CA ASP A 30 -17.80 -3.53 -2.39
C ASP A 30 -17.13 -4.19 -3.58
N ILE A 31 -16.27 -5.16 -3.34
CA ILE A 31 -15.53 -5.88 -4.37
C ILE A 31 -15.36 -7.32 -3.91
N ASP A 32 -15.36 -8.25 -4.86
CA ASP A 32 -15.07 -9.65 -4.58
C ASP A 32 -13.68 -9.77 -3.93
N PRO A 33 -13.57 -10.41 -2.75
CA PRO A 33 -12.27 -10.56 -2.08
C PRO A 33 -11.19 -11.22 -2.94
N ASP A 34 -11.55 -12.21 -3.76
CA ASP A 34 -10.59 -12.86 -4.65
C ASP A 34 -10.11 -11.92 -5.73
N ARG A 35 -11.00 -11.11 -6.29
CA ARG A 35 -10.63 -10.09 -7.28
C ARG A 35 -9.73 -9.04 -6.66
N PHE A 36 -10.04 -8.60 -5.44
CA PHE A 36 -9.22 -7.64 -4.72
C PHE A 36 -7.81 -8.20 -4.50
N LYS A 37 -7.72 -9.44 -4.02
CA LYS A 37 -6.44 -10.11 -3.80
C LYS A 37 -5.65 -10.23 -5.09
N ASN A 38 -6.30 -10.66 -6.18
CA ASN A 38 -5.64 -10.79 -7.47
C ASN A 38 -5.13 -9.46 -8.00
N ASN A 39 -5.86 -8.37 -7.79
CA ASN A 39 -5.42 -7.03 -8.20
C ASN A 39 -4.18 -6.58 -7.44
N VAL A 40 -4.11 -6.86 -6.14
CA VAL A 40 -2.93 -6.55 -5.33
C VAL A 40 -1.73 -7.37 -5.78
N LEU A 41 -1.93 -8.66 -6.04
CA LEU A 41 -0.85 -9.51 -6.53
C LEU A 41 -0.35 -9.06 -7.91
N ALA A 42 -1.26 -8.58 -8.77
CA ALA A 42 -0.88 -8.01 -10.07
C ALA A 42 -0.04 -6.75 -9.89
N LEU A 43 -0.39 -5.88 -8.95
CA LEU A 43 0.43 -4.72 -8.61
C LEU A 43 1.80 -5.15 -8.13
N GLY A 44 1.87 -6.18 -7.30
CA GLY A 44 3.14 -6.75 -6.85
C GLY A 44 3.99 -7.26 -8.00
N ASP A 45 3.38 -7.94 -8.97
CA ASP A 45 4.08 -8.41 -10.16
C ASP A 45 4.66 -7.23 -10.96
N LEU A 46 3.90 -6.15 -11.12
CA LEU A 46 4.39 -4.94 -11.79
C LEU A 46 5.56 -4.32 -11.03
N ALA A 47 5.48 -4.27 -9.71
CA ALA A 47 6.56 -3.75 -8.88
C ALA A 47 7.85 -4.55 -9.08
N LYS A 48 7.74 -5.87 -9.14
CA LYS A 48 8.89 -6.74 -9.39
C LYS A 48 9.43 -6.57 -10.81
N TYR A 49 8.54 -6.49 -11.78
CA TYR A 49 8.94 -6.31 -13.18
C TYR A 49 9.78 -5.05 -13.39
N PHE A 50 9.39 -3.95 -12.76
CA PHE A 50 10.09 -2.67 -12.87
C PHE A 50 11.16 -2.47 -11.80
N ASN A 51 11.42 -3.48 -10.96
CA ASN A 51 12.38 -3.41 -9.85
C ASN A 51 12.10 -2.26 -8.90
N LEU A 52 10.83 -2.00 -8.61
CA LEU A 52 10.45 -0.94 -7.67
C LEU A 52 10.69 -1.42 -6.24
N PRO A 53 11.39 -0.62 -5.41
CA PRO A 53 11.46 -0.92 -3.99
C PRO A 53 10.05 -1.05 -3.42
N THR A 54 9.82 -2.10 -2.64
CA THR A 54 8.49 -2.41 -2.11
C THR A 54 8.59 -2.61 -0.60
N ILE A 55 7.68 -2.00 0.14
CA ILE A 55 7.61 -2.11 1.59
C ILE A 55 6.22 -2.60 1.95
N LEU A 56 6.16 -3.62 2.82
CA LEU A 56 4.91 -4.16 3.32
C LEU A 56 4.76 -3.80 4.80
N THR A 57 3.53 -3.50 5.19
CA THR A 57 3.22 -3.25 6.59
C THR A 57 1.85 -3.81 6.93
N THR A 58 1.68 -4.20 8.18
CA THR A 58 0.42 -4.71 8.73
C THR A 58 0.13 -3.99 10.03
N SER A 59 -1.08 -4.17 10.53
CA SER A 59 -1.52 -3.59 11.80
C SER A 59 -2.16 -4.68 12.65
N PHE A 60 -1.64 -4.84 13.86
CA PHE A 60 -2.21 -5.72 14.89
C PHE A 60 -2.57 -7.11 14.36
N GLU A 61 -1.55 -7.83 13.85
CA GLU A 61 -1.76 -9.14 13.23
C GLU A 61 -2.34 -10.18 14.17
N ASN A 62 -2.11 -10.06 15.46
CA ASN A 62 -2.60 -11.01 16.46
C ASN A 62 -4.08 -10.78 16.80
N GLY A 63 -4.71 -9.76 16.26
CA GLY A 63 -6.12 -9.46 16.46
C GLY A 63 -6.98 -9.90 15.28
N PRO A 64 -8.21 -9.34 15.19
CA PRO A 64 -9.15 -9.67 14.11
C PRO A 64 -8.64 -9.37 12.70
N ASN A 65 -7.67 -8.47 12.57
CA ASN A 65 -7.10 -8.12 11.27
C ASN A 65 -6.41 -9.31 10.61
N GLY A 66 -5.84 -10.20 11.41
CA GLY A 66 -5.15 -11.37 10.91
C GLY A 66 -3.78 -11.07 10.30
N PRO A 67 -3.12 -12.10 9.78
CA PRO A 67 -1.79 -11.96 9.21
C PRO A 67 -1.84 -11.35 7.80
N LEU A 68 -0.67 -10.92 7.32
CA LEU A 68 -0.46 -10.56 5.91
C LEU A 68 -0.88 -11.72 5.01
N VAL A 69 -1.50 -11.39 3.89
CA VAL A 69 -1.90 -12.39 2.88
C VAL A 69 -0.66 -13.22 2.49
N PRO A 70 -0.73 -14.56 2.65
CA PRO A 70 0.45 -15.41 2.42
C PRO A 70 1.04 -15.31 1.01
N GLU A 71 0.20 -15.16 -0.01
CA GLU A 71 0.66 -15.04 -1.39
C GLU A 71 1.47 -13.75 -1.59
N LEU A 72 1.07 -12.67 -0.93
CA LEU A 72 1.78 -11.40 -1.00
C LEU A 72 3.13 -11.50 -0.29
N LYS A 73 3.16 -12.16 0.86
CA LYS A 73 4.40 -12.40 1.59
C LYS A 73 5.37 -13.24 0.75
N ALA A 74 4.87 -14.26 0.09
CA ALA A 74 5.68 -15.13 -0.78
C ALA A 74 6.21 -14.38 -2.00
N GLN A 75 5.47 -13.39 -2.48
CA GLN A 75 5.87 -12.57 -3.62
C GLN A 75 7.06 -11.65 -3.28
N PHE A 76 7.16 -11.22 -2.02
CA PHE A 76 8.21 -10.30 -1.56
C PHE A 76 8.95 -10.84 -0.33
N PRO A 77 9.67 -11.96 -0.46
CA PRO A 77 10.32 -12.58 0.71
C PRO A 77 11.45 -11.73 1.28
N ASP A 78 12.06 -10.87 0.47
CA ASP A 78 13.22 -10.06 0.88
C ASP A 78 12.87 -8.59 1.10
N ALA A 79 11.61 -8.20 0.87
CA ALA A 79 11.20 -6.81 1.06
C ALA A 79 11.09 -6.46 2.55
N PRO A 80 11.36 -5.21 2.92
CA PRO A 80 11.09 -4.76 4.29
C PRO A 80 9.63 -5.00 4.65
N PHE A 81 9.41 -5.63 5.79
CA PHE A 81 8.08 -5.90 6.32
C PHE A 81 8.01 -5.38 7.75
N ILE A 82 7.12 -4.45 7.99
CA ILE A 82 6.96 -3.79 9.30
C ILE A 82 5.60 -4.15 9.88
N PRO A 83 5.53 -5.12 10.80
CA PRO A 83 4.30 -5.39 11.53
C PRO A 83 4.12 -4.33 12.63
N ARG A 84 3.12 -3.47 12.48
CA ARG A 84 2.85 -2.42 13.45
C ARG A 84 2.00 -2.98 14.60
N PRO A 85 2.22 -2.50 15.84
CA PRO A 85 1.44 -3.01 16.98
C PRO A 85 -0.02 -2.57 16.99
N GLY A 86 -0.40 -1.58 16.19
CA GLY A 86 -1.78 -1.12 16.13
C GLY A 86 -1.97 0.30 15.63
N GLN A 87 -0.90 0.96 15.18
CA GLN A 87 -1.07 2.30 14.61
C GLN A 87 -1.91 2.22 13.34
N ILE A 88 -2.99 2.98 13.32
CA ILE A 88 -3.87 3.07 12.15
C ILE A 88 -3.15 3.73 10.99
N ASN A 89 -2.47 4.84 11.28
CA ASN A 89 -1.64 5.52 10.29
C ASN A 89 -0.25 4.88 10.31
N ALA A 90 0.13 4.24 9.21
CA ALA A 90 1.45 3.62 9.11
C ALA A 90 2.57 4.65 9.28
N TRP A 91 2.34 5.91 8.91
CA TRP A 91 3.34 6.96 9.04
C TRP A 91 3.66 7.31 10.49
N ASP A 92 2.81 6.91 11.44
CA ASP A 92 3.09 7.06 12.87
C ASP A 92 4.09 6.02 13.39
N ASN A 93 4.49 5.07 12.56
CA ASN A 93 5.49 4.07 12.91
C ASN A 93 6.85 4.49 12.35
N ASP A 94 7.81 4.72 13.25
CA ASP A 94 9.13 5.22 12.86
C ASP A 94 9.90 4.24 11.98
N ASP A 95 9.77 2.95 12.22
CA ASP A 95 10.45 1.93 11.43
C ASP A 95 9.91 1.90 9.99
N PHE A 96 8.61 2.09 9.84
CA PHE A 96 7.99 2.18 8.52
C PHE A 96 8.52 3.39 7.76
N VAL A 97 8.50 4.56 8.39
CA VAL A 97 8.99 5.80 7.78
C VAL A 97 10.47 5.68 7.40
N LYS A 98 11.28 5.09 8.28
CA LYS A 98 12.70 4.86 7.98
C LYS A 98 12.87 3.96 6.76
N ALA A 99 12.09 2.88 6.65
CA ALA A 99 12.15 1.98 5.51
C ALA A 99 11.78 2.70 4.22
N VAL A 100 10.76 3.56 4.26
CA VAL A 100 10.36 4.37 3.10
C VAL A 100 11.49 5.31 2.67
N LYS A 101 12.05 6.04 3.62
CA LYS A 101 13.12 7.00 3.33
C LYS A 101 14.40 6.30 2.86
N ALA A 102 14.66 5.09 3.34
CA ALA A 102 15.82 4.31 2.93
C ALA A 102 15.78 3.90 1.45
N THR A 103 14.60 3.90 0.82
CA THR A 103 14.50 3.61 -0.62
C THR A 103 15.12 4.72 -1.48
N GLY A 104 15.24 5.93 -0.94
CA GLY A 104 15.71 7.10 -1.69
C GLY A 104 14.74 7.57 -2.77
N ARG A 105 13.54 7.04 -2.80
CA ARG A 105 12.54 7.37 -3.83
C ARG A 105 11.66 8.52 -3.38
N LYS A 106 11.22 9.33 -4.34
CA LYS A 106 10.40 10.51 -4.07
C LYS A 106 8.93 10.30 -4.40
N GLN A 107 8.62 9.29 -5.19
CA GLN A 107 7.26 8.96 -5.58
C GLN A 107 6.83 7.69 -4.85
N LEU A 108 5.68 7.73 -4.23
CA LEU A 108 5.16 6.60 -3.47
C LEU A 108 3.85 6.14 -4.09
N ILE A 109 3.81 4.88 -4.50
CA ILE A 109 2.57 4.22 -4.94
C ILE A 109 2.03 3.51 -3.72
N ILE A 110 0.88 3.94 -3.21
CA ILE A 110 0.30 3.39 -1.99
C ILE A 110 -0.97 2.62 -2.31
N ALA A 111 -1.00 1.36 -1.93
CA ALA A 111 -2.20 0.53 -1.98
C ALA A 111 -2.46 -0.04 -0.59
N GLY A 112 -3.71 -0.25 -0.25
CA GLY A 112 -4.01 -0.77 1.09
C GLY A 112 -5.48 -1.07 1.32
N VAL A 113 -5.72 -1.61 2.48
CA VAL A 113 -7.03 -1.95 3.03
C VAL A 113 -7.08 -1.38 4.45
N VAL A 114 -7.99 -0.55 4.82
CA VAL A 114 -9.12 0.07 4.11
C VAL A 114 -8.66 1.40 3.53
N THR A 115 -9.04 1.70 2.28
CA THR A 115 -8.49 2.85 1.55
C THR A 115 -8.77 4.19 2.25
N GLU A 116 -9.95 4.36 2.83
CA GLU A 116 -10.36 5.62 3.46
C GLU A 116 -9.50 5.98 4.68
N VAL A 117 -8.89 5.00 5.31
CA VAL A 117 -8.12 5.19 6.55
C VAL A 117 -6.67 4.78 6.37
N CYS A 118 -6.42 3.51 6.05
CA CYS A 118 -5.07 2.95 6.04
C CYS A 118 -4.22 3.48 4.89
N VAL A 119 -4.84 3.99 3.83
CA VAL A 119 -4.15 4.62 2.71
C VAL A 119 -4.19 6.14 2.83
N ALA A 120 -5.35 6.72 3.15
CA ALA A 120 -5.52 8.17 3.16
C ALA A 120 -4.59 8.86 4.17
N PHE A 121 -4.49 8.35 5.38
CA PHE A 121 -3.65 8.98 6.40
C PHE A 121 -2.16 8.94 6.06
N PRO A 122 -1.58 7.79 5.70
CA PRO A 122 -0.18 7.79 5.27
C PRO A 122 0.07 8.64 4.03
N ALA A 123 -0.89 8.67 3.09
CA ALA A 123 -0.77 9.49 1.89
C ALA A 123 -0.66 10.97 2.24
N LEU A 124 -1.53 11.45 3.14
CA LEU A 124 -1.50 12.85 3.58
C LEU A 124 -0.20 13.16 4.33
N SER A 125 0.24 12.25 5.19
CA SER A 125 1.50 12.43 5.94
C SER A 125 2.69 12.49 4.99
N ALA A 126 2.73 11.61 3.99
CA ALA A 126 3.82 11.58 3.01
C ALA A 126 3.83 12.87 2.16
N LEU A 127 2.66 13.32 1.72
CA LEU A 127 2.55 14.59 0.98
C LEU A 127 3.09 15.76 1.82
N ASN A 128 2.76 15.77 3.11
CA ASN A 128 3.23 16.82 4.02
C ASN A 128 4.76 16.82 4.16
N GLU A 129 5.41 15.70 3.98
CA GLU A 129 6.87 15.59 4.03
C GLU A 129 7.54 15.75 2.66
N GLY A 130 6.79 16.09 1.63
CA GLY A 130 7.34 16.42 0.32
C GLY A 130 7.38 15.28 -0.68
N PHE A 131 6.80 14.12 -0.36
CA PHE A 131 6.68 13.03 -1.33
C PHE A 131 5.58 13.32 -2.35
N GLU A 132 5.74 12.78 -3.54
CA GLU A 132 4.66 12.69 -4.52
C GLU A 132 3.94 11.36 -4.29
N VAL A 133 2.62 11.38 -4.19
CA VAL A 133 1.86 10.20 -3.80
C VAL A 133 0.85 9.82 -4.89
N PHE A 134 0.85 8.53 -5.23
CA PHE A 134 -0.09 7.94 -6.18
C PHE A 134 -0.85 6.84 -5.42
N VAL A 135 -2.14 7.01 -5.26
CA VAL A 135 -2.98 6.06 -4.55
C VAL A 135 -3.60 5.10 -5.55
N VAL A 136 -3.43 3.81 -5.32
CA VAL A 136 -4.09 2.77 -6.10
C VAL A 136 -5.43 2.46 -5.46
N THR A 137 -6.49 2.62 -6.22
CA THR A 137 -7.83 2.29 -5.76
C THR A 137 -8.36 1.10 -6.53
N ASP A 138 -8.86 0.11 -5.81
CA ASP A 138 -9.57 -1.03 -6.39
C ASP A 138 -11.07 -0.85 -6.31
N ALA A 139 -11.51 0.35 -5.95
CA ALA A 139 -12.93 0.64 -5.89
C ALA A 139 -13.54 0.40 -7.28
N PRO A 140 -14.58 -0.41 -7.39
CA PRO A 140 -15.27 -0.52 -8.66
C PRO A 140 -15.83 0.84 -9.05
N ALA A 141 -15.91 1.11 -10.36
CA ALA A 141 -16.57 2.31 -10.81
C ALA A 141 -17.95 2.40 -10.15
N PRO A 142 -18.34 3.59 -9.67
CA PRO A 142 -19.64 3.71 -9.03
C PRO A 142 -20.71 3.12 -9.94
N SER A 143 -21.54 2.29 -9.34
CA SER A 143 -22.67 1.73 -10.09
C SER A 143 -23.55 2.87 -10.53
N MET A 144 -23.77 2.97 -11.81
CA MET A 144 -24.65 3.97 -12.40
C MET A 144 -26.11 3.50 -12.44
N SER A 145 -26.39 2.38 -11.83
CA SER A 145 -27.75 1.86 -11.75
C SER A 145 -28.61 2.68 -10.81
#